data_f5d1e8bcfe877d02b895cc1f1daa5acd
#
_entry.id   f5d1e8bcfe877d02b895cc1f1daa5acd
#
_cell.length_a   1.000
_cell.length_b   1.000
_cell.length_c   1.000
_cell.angle_alpha   90.00
_cell.angle_beta   90.00
_cell.angle_gamma   90.00
#
_symmetry.space_group_name_H-M   'P 1'
#
loop_
_entity.id
_entity.type
_entity.pdbx_description
1 polymer ?
#
loop_
_entity_poly.entity_id
_entity_poly.type
_entity_poly.pdbx_seq_one_letter_code
_entity_poly.pdbx_strand_id
1 'polypeptide(L)'
;MIEPFAAVEIISAKRDRNELTDTQIDWVISAYTRGVVADEQMSALLMAILLNGMNTREITRWTNAMINSGERMNWSKLDRPTADKHSTGGVGDKITLPLAPLVAACGGAVPQLSGRGLGHTGGTLDKLESIPGWRAELSNDEMLKVLQDCGAVICAAGAGLAPADKKLYALRDVTATVEAIPLIASSIMSKKIAEGTSALVLDVKTGAGAFMSDPAKAAELARTMVALGTAAGVKTRALVTAMDVPLGLTAGNALEVRESVEVLAGGGPADVVELTILLAREMIDAAGIVGKDPADALRDGSAMDHWRRMISAQGGNPDAPLPVAKESHQVLATNSGTMTAMDAMKVGVAAWRLGAGRSRQGEKVQAGAGIELHAKPGDYLTQGSPIMTLFTDEAPRFERALSALEGAVIIVEGGTVDRLPLVLERIEA
;
A
#
# COMPACT_ATOMS: atom_id res chain seq x y z
N MET A 1 -30.49 26.42 7.45
CA MET A 1 -31.32 25.60 6.54
C MET A 1 -31.85 24.43 7.33
N ILE A 2 -33.04 23.97 7.06
CA ILE A 2 -33.59 22.75 7.66
C ILE A 2 -32.93 21.57 6.92
N GLU A 3 -32.32 20.63 7.66
CA GLU A 3 -31.72 19.43 7.08
C GLU A 3 -32.85 18.50 6.58
N PRO A 4 -32.69 17.88 5.38
CA PRO A 4 -33.75 17.06 4.78
C PRO A 4 -33.92 15.68 5.45
N PHE A 5 -32.93 15.23 6.24
CA PHE A 5 -32.92 13.96 6.94
C PHE A 5 -32.43 14.12 8.38
N ALA A 6 -32.78 13.18 9.23
CA ALA A 6 -32.16 12.99 10.54
C ALA A 6 -31.22 11.77 10.50
N ALA A 7 -30.04 11.90 11.08
CA ALA A 7 -29.05 10.80 11.08
C ALA A 7 -29.63 9.51 11.71
N VAL A 8 -30.48 9.65 12.73
CA VAL A 8 -31.11 8.49 13.43
C VAL A 8 -32.01 7.68 12.50
N GLU A 9 -32.65 8.30 11.51
CA GLU A 9 -33.50 7.60 10.53
C GLU A 9 -32.66 6.73 9.60
N ILE A 10 -31.50 7.26 9.14
CA ILE A 10 -30.57 6.54 8.28
C ILE A 10 -29.90 5.39 9.02
N ILE A 11 -29.51 5.61 10.29
CA ILE A 11 -28.97 4.59 11.16
C ILE A 11 -30.00 3.46 11.35
N SER A 12 -31.26 3.80 11.67
CA SER A 12 -32.33 2.84 11.87
C SER A 12 -32.61 2.03 10.61
N ALA A 13 -32.66 2.68 9.42
CA ALA A 13 -32.86 1.99 8.17
C ALA A 13 -31.75 0.94 7.94
N LYS A 14 -30.49 1.30 8.14
CA LYS A 14 -29.36 0.37 7.92
C LYS A 14 -29.28 -0.72 9.00
N ARG A 15 -29.57 -0.37 10.26
CA ARG A 15 -29.67 -1.34 11.36
C ARG A 15 -30.72 -2.42 11.06
N ASP A 16 -31.86 -2.02 10.49
CA ASP A 16 -33.00 -2.90 10.18
C ASP A 16 -32.85 -3.57 8.80
N ARG A 17 -31.63 -3.53 8.19
CA ARG A 17 -31.25 -4.16 6.91
C ARG A 17 -31.95 -3.57 5.68
N ASN A 18 -32.47 -2.35 5.78
CA ASN A 18 -33.00 -1.66 4.63
C ASN A 18 -31.87 -1.02 3.80
N GLU A 19 -32.11 -0.91 2.50
CA GLU A 19 -31.21 -0.17 1.61
C GLU A 19 -31.34 1.34 1.85
N LEU A 20 -30.21 2.04 1.87
CA LEU A 20 -30.19 3.50 1.89
C LEU A 20 -30.47 4.05 0.49
N THR A 21 -31.27 5.09 0.38
CA THR A 21 -31.47 5.80 -0.88
C THR A 21 -30.23 6.63 -1.25
N ASP A 22 -30.09 6.97 -2.52
CA ASP A 22 -28.98 7.80 -2.99
C ASP A 22 -28.93 9.16 -2.29
N THR A 23 -30.11 9.78 -2.06
CA THR A 23 -30.22 11.06 -1.37
C THR A 23 -29.84 10.98 0.11
N GLN A 24 -30.14 9.86 0.78
CA GLN A 24 -29.70 9.60 2.16
C GLN A 24 -28.19 9.47 2.25
N ILE A 25 -27.57 8.73 1.30
CA ILE A 25 -26.11 8.53 1.25
C ILE A 25 -25.41 9.88 0.99
N ASP A 26 -25.84 10.64 0.01
CA ASP A 26 -25.26 11.95 -0.29
C ASP A 26 -25.35 12.90 0.90
N TRP A 27 -26.51 12.94 1.52
CA TRP A 27 -26.72 13.81 2.66
C TRP A 27 -25.85 13.41 3.85
N VAL A 28 -25.80 12.13 4.22
CA VAL A 28 -25.07 11.71 5.43
C VAL A 28 -23.57 11.93 5.30
N ILE A 29 -22.98 11.71 4.11
CA ILE A 29 -21.57 11.98 3.85
C ILE A 29 -21.30 13.49 3.90
N SER A 30 -22.12 14.29 3.23
CA SER A 30 -22.00 15.75 3.25
C SER A 30 -22.19 16.32 4.64
N ALA A 31 -23.24 15.90 5.36
CA ALA A 31 -23.55 16.37 6.70
C ALA A 31 -22.48 15.98 7.73
N TYR A 32 -21.91 14.79 7.60
CA TYR A 32 -20.78 14.36 8.43
C TYR A 32 -19.52 15.18 8.15
N THR A 33 -19.22 15.43 6.89
CA THR A 33 -18.07 16.26 6.48
C THR A 33 -18.18 17.69 7.03
N ARG A 34 -19.39 18.25 7.03
CA ARG A 34 -19.70 19.59 7.59
C ARG A 34 -19.81 19.62 9.11
N GLY A 35 -19.79 18.48 9.80
CA GLY A 35 -19.94 18.40 11.25
C GLY A 35 -21.40 18.49 11.75
N VAL A 36 -22.39 18.33 10.87
CA VAL A 36 -23.82 18.27 11.24
C VAL A 36 -24.19 16.92 11.84
N VAL A 37 -23.67 15.84 11.28
CA VAL A 37 -23.75 14.50 11.87
C VAL A 37 -22.57 14.32 12.83
N ALA A 38 -22.86 13.95 14.08
CA ALA A 38 -21.85 13.74 15.12
C ALA A 38 -21.10 12.41 14.95
N ASP A 39 -19.91 12.32 15.54
CA ASP A 39 -19.07 11.11 15.46
C ASP A 39 -19.79 9.87 16.06
N GLU A 40 -20.57 10.03 17.11
CA GLU A 40 -21.36 8.96 17.73
C GLU A 40 -22.42 8.41 16.76
N GLN A 41 -23.07 9.29 16.01
CA GLN A 41 -24.08 8.91 15.01
C GLN A 41 -23.42 8.21 13.81
N MET A 42 -22.32 8.77 13.32
CA MET A 42 -21.58 8.14 12.24
C MET A 42 -20.99 6.78 12.67
N SER A 43 -20.50 6.66 13.89
CA SER A 43 -20.01 5.38 14.43
C SER A 43 -21.11 4.30 14.44
N ALA A 44 -22.33 4.67 14.84
CA ALA A 44 -23.48 3.78 14.82
C ALA A 44 -23.84 3.34 13.38
N LEU A 45 -23.80 4.26 12.41
CA LEU A 45 -24.04 3.95 11.00
C LEU A 45 -22.96 3.03 10.44
N LEU A 46 -21.67 3.31 10.70
CA LEU A 46 -20.54 2.48 10.25
C LEU A 46 -20.62 1.06 10.82
N MET A 47 -21.03 0.91 12.10
CA MET A 47 -21.26 -0.39 12.71
C MET A 47 -22.44 -1.11 12.07
N ALA A 48 -23.54 -0.42 11.77
CA ALA A 48 -24.68 -0.99 11.06
C ALA A 48 -24.29 -1.48 9.65
N ILE A 49 -23.42 -0.73 8.95
CA ILE A 49 -22.86 -1.13 7.65
C ILE A 49 -21.94 -2.35 7.80
N LEU A 50 -21.08 -2.40 8.80
CA LEU A 50 -20.21 -3.55 9.06
C LEU A 50 -21.03 -4.84 9.25
N LEU A 51 -22.11 -4.77 10.02
CA LEU A 51 -22.92 -5.92 10.39
C LEU A 51 -23.91 -6.37 9.28
N ASN A 52 -24.39 -5.43 8.47
CA ASN A 52 -25.45 -5.68 7.48
C ASN A 52 -25.02 -5.51 6.01
N GLY A 53 -23.79 -5.01 5.76
CA GLY A 53 -23.26 -4.77 4.44
C GLY A 53 -23.90 -3.58 3.71
N MET A 54 -23.46 -3.37 2.49
CA MET A 54 -24.05 -2.48 1.47
C MET A 54 -24.10 -3.23 0.14
N ASN A 55 -25.13 -3.00 -0.65
CA ASN A 55 -25.17 -3.53 -2.02
C ASN A 55 -24.31 -2.66 -2.97
N THR A 56 -24.12 -3.13 -4.20
CA THR A 56 -23.26 -2.47 -5.21
C THR A 56 -23.69 -1.03 -5.49
N ARG A 57 -25.01 -0.74 -5.54
CA ARG A 57 -25.52 0.61 -5.74
C ARG A 57 -25.13 1.54 -4.57
N GLU A 58 -25.34 1.06 -3.33
CA GLU A 58 -25.00 1.81 -2.11
C GLU A 58 -23.49 2.10 -2.05
N ILE A 59 -22.64 1.09 -2.32
CA ILE A 59 -21.18 1.24 -2.30
C ILE A 59 -20.74 2.26 -3.35
N THR A 60 -21.27 2.17 -4.56
CA THR A 60 -20.97 3.10 -5.65
C THR A 60 -21.38 4.54 -5.28
N ARG A 61 -22.59 4.72 -4.71
CA ARG A 61 -23.06 6.05 -4.32
C ARG A 61 -22.25 6.62 -3.16
N TRP A 62 -21.94 5.80 -2.15
CA TRP A 62 -21.10 6.19 -1.02
C TRP A 62 -19.71 6.64 -1.49
N THR A 63 -19.08 5.87 -2.38
CA THR A 63 -17.79 6.22 -2.98
C THR A 63 -17.88 7.55 -3.74
N ASN A 64 -18.89 7.75 -4.58
CA ASN A 64 -19.10 8.97 -5.32
C ASN A 64 -19.34 10.19 -4.40
N ALA A 65 -20.09 10.04 -3.32
CA ALA A 65 -20.30 11.08 -2.34
C ALA A 65 -18.98 11.49 -1.66
N MET A 66 -18.11 10.52 -1.34
CA MET A 66 -16.77 10.81 -0.80
C MET A 66 -15.87 11.51 -1.81
N ILE A 67 -15.86 11.10 -3.08
CA ILE A 67 -15.10 11.76 -4.15
C ILE A 67 -15.57 13.22 -4.30
N ASN A 68 -16.88 13.44 -4.31
CA ASN A 68 -17.48 14.76 -4.51
C ASN A 68 -17.37 15.67 -3.27
N SER A 69 -16.89 15.16 -2.14
CA SER A 69 -16.61 15.98 -0.95
C SER A 69 -15.37 16.85 -1.11
N GLY A 70 -14.53 16.61 -2.12
CA GLY A 70 -13.27 17.32 -2.33
C GLY A 70 -12.95 17.59 -3.79
N GLU A 71 -11.68 17.83 -4.04
CA GLU A 71 -11.15 18.14 -5.37
C GLU A 71 -10.88 16.85 -6.15
N ARG A 72 -10.90 16.98 -7.49
CA ARG A 72 -10.39 15.96 -8.42
C ARG A 72 -9.17 16.51 -9.13
N MET A 73 -8.14 15.68 -9.24
CA MET A 73 -6.95 16.04 -10.02
C MET A 73 -7.23 15.91 -11.52
N ASN A 74 -6.52 16.72 -12.31
CA ASN A 74 -6.66 16.75 -13.77
C ASN A 74 -5.29 16.76 -14.43
N TRP A 75 -5.06 15.74 -15.24
CA TRP A 75 -3.79 15.50 -15.93
C TRP A 75 -3.84 15.80 -17.43
N SER A 76 -4.83 16.54 -17.90
CA SER A 76 -5.00 16.90 -19.32
C SER A 76 -3.83 17.68 -19.92
N LYS A 77 -2.98 18.26 -19.07
CA LYS A 77 -1.75 18.97 -19.49
C LYS A 77 -0.55 18.03 -19.69
N LEU A 78 -0.68 16.75 -19.41
CA LEU A 78 0.35 15.75 -19.71
C LEU A 78 0.19 15.25 -21.14
N ASP A 79 1.31 15.01 -21.79
CA ASP A 79 1.40 14.50 -23.17
C ASP A 79 1.42 12.97 -23.26
N ARG A 80 1.21 12.29 -22.13
CA ARG A 80 1.30 10.84 -22.00
C ARG A 80 0.18 10.27 -21.14
N PRO A 81 -0.20 8.98 -21.36
CA PRO A 81 -1.25 8.33 -20.56
C PRO A 81 -0.84 8.22 -19.10
N THR A 82 -1.83 8.34 -18.21
CA THR A 82 -1.63 8.21 -16.77
C THR A 82 -2.04 6.83 -16.27
N ALA A 83 -1.24 6.22 -15.41
CA ALA A 83 -1.56 4.99 -14.71
C ALA A 83 -1.11 5.09 -13.26
N ASP A 84 -1.87 4.50 -12.36
CA ASP A 84 -1.47 4.39 -10.97
C ASP A 84 -1.63 2.97 -10.44
N LYS A 85 -1.00 2.69 -9.30
CA LYS A 85 -1.11 1.42 -8.59
C LYS A 85 -1.47 1.65 -7.13
N HIS A 86 -2.38 0.85 -6.61
CA HIS A 86 -2.65 0.80 -5.17
C HIS A 86 -2.35 -0.59 -4.62
N SER A 87 -1.59 -0.65 -3.52
CA SER A 87 -1.42 -1.87 -2.73
C SER A 87 -2.25 -1.79 -1.46
N THR A 88 -2.87 -2.91 -1.06
CA THR A 88 -3.51 -3.01 0.26
C THR A 88 -2.50 -3.11 1.40
N GLY A 89 -1.21 -3.16 1.07
CA GLY A 89 -0.11 -3.18 2.04
C GLY A 89 0.29 -4.57 2.48
N GLY A 90 1.53 -4.67 2.91
CA GLY A 90 2.13 -5.92 3.38
C GLY A 90 3.51 -5.69 3.99
N VAL A 91 4.20 -6.77 4.32
CA VAL A 91 5.54 -6.74 4.91
C VAL A 91 6.60 -6.78 3.82
N GLY A 92 7.49 -5.78 3.81
CA GLY A 92 8.48 -5.64 2.76
C GLY A 92 7.90 -5.18 1.41
N ASP A 93 6.65 -4.67 1.38
CA ASP A 93 6.02 -4.18 0.15
C ASP A 93 6.60 -2.82 -0.26
N LYS A 94 7.69 -2.90 -1.00
CA LYS A 94 8.43 -1.78 -1.58
C LYS A 94 8.10 -1.52 -3.04
N ILE A 95 7.21 -2.30 -3.63
CA ILE A 95 6.97 -2.35 -5.09
C ILE A 95 6.73 -0.97 -5.71
N THR A 96 6.03 -0.07 -5.02
CA THR A 96 5.75 1.29 -5.53
C THR A 96 7.05 2.05 -5.88
N LEU A 97 8.13 1.83 -5.13
CA LEU A 97 9.40 2.55 -5.33
C LEU A 97 10.04 2.26 -6.69
N PRO A 98 10.28 0.99 -7.07
CA PRO A 98 10.80 0.68 -8.39
C PRO A 98 9.73 0.78 -9.49
N LEU A 99 8.45 0.54 -9.19
CA LEU A 99 7.37 0.49 -10.16
C LEU A 99 7.08 1.85 -10.82
N ALA A 100 6.97 2.92 -10.03
CA ALA A 100 6.61 4.23 -10.56
C ALA A 100 7.64 4.75 -11.59
N PRO A 101 8.95 4.77 -11.32
CA PRO A 101 9.94 5.16 -12.32
C PRO A 101 10.05 4.16 -13.48
N LEU A 102 9.77 2.86 -13.26
CA LEU A 102 9.76 1.86 -14.30
C LEU A 102 8.66 2.12 -15.33
N VAL A 103 7.44 2.38 -14.89
CA VAL A 103 6.31 2.71 -15.79
C VAL A 103 6.57 4.04 -16.52
N ALA A 104 7.19 5.01 -15.84
CA ALA A 104 7.61 6.27 -16.47
C ALA A 104 8.66 6.04 -17.58
N ALA A 105 9.63 5.15 -17.35
CA ALA A 105 10.63 4.75 -18.36
C ALA A 105 10.00 4.06 -19.58
N CYS A 106 8.85 3.43 -19.39
CA CYS A 106 8.05 2.81 -20.47
C CYS A 106 7.13 3.80 -21.20
N GLY A 107 7.12 5.09 -20.85
CA GLY A 107 6.35 6.14 -21.54
C GLY A 107 5.05 6.56 -20.87
N GLY A 108 4.77 6.06 -19.65
CA GLY A 108 3.59 6.47 -18.85
C GLY A 108 3.85 7.69 -17.98
N ALA A 109 2.78 8.19 -17.37
CA ALA A 109 2.84 9.12 -16.23
C ALA A 109 2.22 8.49 -14.99
N VAL A 110 2.93 8.52 -13.87
CA VAL A 110 2.53 7.88 -12.61
C VAL A 110 2.39 8.91 -11.49
N PRO A 111 1.19 9.47 -11.25
CA PRO A 111 0.92 10.42 -10.16
C PRO A 111 0.60 9.66 -8.86
N GLN A 112 1.56 8.95 -8.31
CA GLN A 112 1.35 8.05 -7.19
C GLN A 112 1.12 8.78 -5.87
N LEU A 113 -0.12 8.76 -5.36
CA LEU A 113 -0.42 9.18 -4.00
C LEU A 113 -0.25 8.02 -3.03
N SER A 114 0.51 8.26 -1.98
CA SER A 114 0.90 7.24 -1.00
C SER A 114 0.69 7.71 0.44
N GLY A 115 0.79 6.77 1.38
CA GLY A 115 0.63 7.02 2.81
C GLY A 115 1.88 6.67 3.62
N ARG A 116 1.86 7.12 4.88
CA ARG A 116 2.77 6.64 5.92
C ARG A 116 2.22 5.35 6.53
N GLY A 117 3.12 4.50 7.01
CA GLY A 117 2.75 3.24 7.66
C GLY A 117 2.23 3.42 9.08
N LEU A 118 1.49 2.43 9.55
CA LEU A 118 1.06 2.30 10.94
C LEU A 118 1.11 0.81 11.33
N GLY A 119 1.63 0.54 12.54
CA GLY A 119 1.81 -0.83 13.00
C GLY A 119 2.86 -1.60 12.19
N HIS A 120 2.53 -2.83 11.80
CA HIS A 120 3.42 -3.78 11.12
C HIS A 120 3.64 -3.54 9.63
N THR A 121 2.81 -2.69 9.00
CA THR A 121 2.95 -2.37 7.58
C THR A 121 3.80 -1.11 7.39
N GLY A 122 4.85 -1.20 6.57
CA GLY A 122 5.69 -0.06 6.22
C GLY A 122 4.99 0.89 5.24
N GLY A 123 5.09 2.21 5.48
CA GLY A 123 4.54 3.22 4.58
C GLY A 123 5.52 3.58 3.46
N THR A 124 5.01 3.77 2.24
CA THR A 124 5.82 4.20 1.10
C THR A 124 6.52 5.53 1.35
N LEU A 125 5.81 6.49 1.99
CA LEU A 125 6.40 7.79 2.31
C LEU A 125 7.51 7.69 3.35
N ASP A 126 7.35 6.83 4.38
CA ASP A 126 8.39 6.62 5.41
C ASP A 126 9.69 6.07 4.80
N LYS A 127 9.57 5.21 3.80
CA LYS A 127 10.71 4.66 3.07
C LYS A 127 11.43 5.78 2.32
N LEU A 128 10.73 6.58 1.54
CA LEU A 128 11.29 7.68 0.76
C LEU A 128 11.82 8.82 1.65
N GLU A 129 11.20 9.09 2.81
CA GLU A 129 11.67 10.05 3.80
C GLU A 129 13.02 9.66 4.44
N SER A 130 13.47 8.41 4.26
CA SER A 130 14.83 8.00 4.62
C SER A 130 15.90 8.55 3.67
N ILE A 131 15.51 9.02 2.47
CA ILE A 131 16.43 9.64 1.50
C ILE A 131 16.66 11.10 1.92
N PRO A 132 17.91 11.53 2.16
CA PRO A 132 18.20 12.87 2.61
C PRO A 132 17.63 13.96 1.68
N GLY A 133 16.85 14.88 2.25
CA GLY A 133 16.26 16.02 1.55
C GLY A 133 14.95 15.75 0.82
N TRP A 134 14.52 14.50 0.66
CA TRP A 134 13.29 14.17 -0.05
C TRP A 134 12.04 14.69 0.70
N ARG A 135 11.07 15.20 -0.07
CA ARG A 135 9.82 15.77 0.45
C ARG A 135 8.61 14.98 -0.03
N ALA A 136 7.76 14.56 0.92
CA ALA A 136 6.49 13.90 0.64
C ALA A 136 5.38 14.90 0.22
N GLU A 137 5.43 16.13 0.70
CA GLU A 137 4.38 17.11 0.53
C GLU A 137 4.68 18.01 -0.68
N LEU A 138 3.82 17.97 -1.67
CA LEU A 138 3.88 18.77 -2.88
C LEU A 138 2.52 19.41 -3.12
N SER A 139 2.52 20.62 -3.67
CA SER A 139 1.33 21.23 -4.25
C SER A 139 0.94 20.53 -5.57
N ASN A 140 -0.30 20.71 -6.02
CA ASN A 140 -0.76 20.15 -7.30
C ASN A 140 0.09 20.65 -8.49
N ASP A 141 0.55 21.90 -8.46
CA ASP A 141 1.41 22.46 -9.51
C ASP A 141 2.82 21.87 -9.47
N GLU A 142 3.39 21.64 -8.27
CA GLU A 142 4.67 20.94 -8.14
C GLU A 142 4.56 19.49 -8.63
N MET A 143 3.48 18.78 -8.27
CA MET A 143 3.22 17.42 -8.78
C MET A 143 3.16 17.38 -10.30
N LEU A 144 2.39 18.30 -10.91
CA LEU A 144 2.27 18.38 -12.36
C LEU A 144 3.64 18.62 -13.02
N LYS A 145 4.44 19.51 -12.46
CA LYS A 145 5.79 19.80 -12.96
C LYS A 145 6.70 18.56 -12.89
N VAL A 146 6.72 17.87 -11.74
CA VAL A 146 7.52 16.64 -11.59
C VAL A 146 7.07 15.57 -12.58
N LEU A 147 5.77 15.40 -12.82
CA LEU A 147 5.23 14.46 -13.80
C LEU A 147 5.64 14.83 -15.23
N GLN A 148 5.62 16.12 -15.60
CA GLN A 148 6.07 16.60 -16.91
C GLN A 148 7.56 16.32 -17.11
N ASP A 149 8.39 16.60 -16.11
CA ASP A 149 9.84 16.48 -16.17
C ASP A 149 10.33 15.03 -16.06
N CYS A 150 9.71 14.24 -15.19
CA CYS A 150 10.22 12.92 -14.80
C CYS A 150 9.31 11.75 -15.20
N GLY A 151 8.03 11.98 -15.46
CA GLY A 151 7.04 10.94 -15.74
C GLY A 151 6.51 10.21 -14.51
N ALA A 152 7.09 10.39 -13.34
CA ALA A 152 6.62 9.80 -12.08
C ALA A 152 6.76 10.78 -10.92
N VAL A 153 5.84 10.69 -9.96
CA VAL A 153 5.90 11.37 -8.68
C VAL A 153 5.30 10.45 -7.62
N ILE A 154 5.89 10.40 -6.43
CA ILE A 154 5.33 9.69 -5.26
C ILE A 154 5.21 10.73 -4.15
N CYS A 155 4.00 11.04 -3.70
CA CYS A 155 3.80 12.07 -2.68
C CYS A 155 2.60 11.78 -1.77
N ALA A 156 2.43 12.59 -0.74
CA ALA A 156 1.26 12.54 0.13
C ALA A 156 0.02 13.10 -0.58
N ALA A 157 -1.15 12.55 -0.27
CA ALA A 157 -2.41 13.12 -0.73
C ALA A 157 -2.63 14.52 -0.12
N GLY A 158 -2.96 15.50 -0.94
CA GLY A 158 -3.31 16.83 -0.48
C GLY A 158 -4.58 16.84 0.38
N ALA A 159 -4.74 17.87 1.22
CA ALA A 159 -5.86 17.98 2.16
C ALA A 159 -7.23 18.09 1.46
N GLY A 160 -7.25 18.55 0.20
CA GLY A 160 -8.46 18.69 -0.61
C GLY A 160 -8.96 17.40 -1.26
N LEU A 161 -8.16 16.34 -1.24
CA LEU A 161 -8.54 15.07 -1.88
C LEU A 161 -9.40 14.22 -0.93
N ALA A 162 -10.67 13.96 -1.33
CA ALA A 162 -11.64 13.14 -0.61
C ALA A 162 -11.68 13.40 0.92
N PRO A 163 -11.90 14.63 1.41
CA PRO A 163 -11.84 14.98 2.84
C PRO A 163 -12.83 14.18 3.69
N ALA A 164 -13.96 13.75 3.12
CA ALA A 164 -14.90 12.85 3.80
C ALA A 164 -14.24 11.54 4.17
N ASP A 165 -13.44 10.94 3.27
CA ASP A 165 -12.72 9.70 3.56
C ASP A 165 -11.72 9.86 4.70
N LYS A 166 -10.95 10.96 4.71
CA LYS A 166 -9.98 11.22 5.78
C LYS A 166 -10.65 11.22 7.16
N LYS A 167 -11.83 11.87 7.28
CA LYS A 167 -12.59 11.94 8.53
C LYS A 167 -13.19 10.57 8.90
N LEU A 168 -13.77 9.88 7.92
CA LEU A 168 -14.36 8.54 8.10
C LEU A 168 -13.30 7.51 8.50
N TYR A 169 -12.13 7.51 7.84
CA TYR A 169 -11.06 6.57 8.15
C TYR A 169 -10.55 6.74 9.59
N ALA A 170 -10.35 7.99 10.04
CA ALA A 170 -9.94 8.27 11.41
C ALA A 170 -10.96 7.76 12.44
N LEU A 171 -12.26 7.88 12.15
CA LEU A 171 -13.31 7.36 13.02
C LEU A 171 -13.34 5.84 13.01
N ARG A 172 -13.20 5.19 11.85
CA ARG A 172 -13.20 3.74 11.71
C ARG A 172 -12.06 3.08 12.48
N ASP A 173 -10.90 3.71 12.52
CA ASP A 173 -9.71 3.23 13.23
C ASP A 173 -9.96 3.04 14.74
N VAL A 174 -10.76 3.93 15.34
CA VAL A 174 -11.07 3.89 16.78
C VAL A 174 -12.41 3.22 17.13
N THR A 175 -13.21 2.81 16.14
CA THR A 175 -14.54 2.19 16.34
C THR A 175 -14.60 0.73 15.92
N ALA A 176 -13.46 0.10 15.59
CA ALA A 176 -13.38 -1.28 15.11
C ALA A 176 -14.30 -1.57 13.91
N THR A 177 -14.38 -0.62 12.96
CA THR A 177 -15.19 -0.75 11.72
C THR A 177 -14.35 -0.74 10.45
N VAL A 178 -13.02 -0.91 10.58
CA VAL A 178 -12.09 -0.91 9.43
C VAL A 178 -12.34 -2.11 8.52
N GLU A 179 -12.72 -3.26 9.04
CA GLU A 179 -12.75 -4.56 8.31
C GLU A 179 -13.93 -4.72 7.34
N ALA A 180 -14.86 -3.77 7.28
CA ALA A 180 -16.00 -3.83 6.36
C ALA A 180 -15.55 -3.66 4.90
N ILE A 181 -15.65 -4.70 4.07
CA ILE A 181 -15.26 -4.68 2.65
C ILE A 181 -15.84 -3.47 1.90
N PRO A 182 -17.15 -3.14 2.01
CA PRO A 182 -17.71 -1.96 1.36
C PRO A 182 -16.99 -0.66 1.73
N LEU A 183 -16.64 -0.51 3.00
CA LEU A 183 -15.98 0.70 3.51
C LEU A 183 -14.49 0.74 3.16
N ILE A 184 -13.82 -0.42 3.10
CA ILE A 184 -12.43 -0.52 2.61
C ILE A 184 -12.37 -0.11 1.13
N ALA A 185 -13.22 -0.74 0.30
CA ALA A 185 -13.28 -0.48 -1.12
C ALA A 185 -13.57 1.01 -1.41
N SER A 186 -14.58 1.58 -0.75
CA SER A 186 -14.95 2.99 -0.90
C SER A 186 -13.82 3.94 -0.47
N SER A 187 -13.14 3.64 0.63
CA SER A 187 -12.01 4.45 1.13
C SER A 187 -10.85 4.47 0.16
N ILE A 188 -10.45 3.34 -0.37
CA ILE A 188 -9.37 3.23 -1.36
C ILE A 188 -9.78 3.92 -2.65
N MET A 189 -10.94 3.54 -3.21
CA MET A 189 -11.36 3.96 -4.54
C MET A 189 -11.76 5.43 -4.59
N SER A 190 -12.26 6.03 -3.51
CA SER A 190 -12.56 7.46 -3.49
C SER A 190 -11.32 8.31 -3.75
N LYS A 191 -10.18 7.96 -3.15
CA LYS A 191 -8.90 8.65 -3.38
C LYS A 191 -8.35 8.36 -4.78
N LYS A 192 -8.34 7.09 -5.18
CA LYS A 192 -7.77 6.66 -6.46
C LYS A 192 -8.55 7.17 -7.68
N ILE A 193 -9.87 7.29 -7.58
CA ILE A 193 -10.69 7.91 -8.64
C ILE A 193 -10.52 9.43 -8.63
N ALA A 194 -10.48 10.08 -7.44
CA ALA A 194 -10.25 11.52 -7.32
C ALA A 194 -8.85 11.94 -7.81
N GLU A 195 -7.88 11.07 -7.78
CA GLU A 195 -6.53 11.23 -8.34
C GLU A 195 -6.53 11.41 -9.86
N GLY A 196 -7.59 10.97 -10.57
CA GLY A 196 -7.86 11.31 -11.96
C GLY A 196 -7.01 10.57 -12.98
N THR A 197 -6.40 9.44 -12.66
CA THR A 197 -5.65 8.60 -13.61
C THR A 197 -6.58 7.88 -14.57
N SER A 198 -6.09 7.60 -15.80
CA SER A 198 -6.87 6.89 -16.82
C SER A 198 -6.93 5.38 -16.58
N ALA A 199 -5.93 4.84 -15.88
CA ALA A 199 -5.86 3.42 -15.51
C ALA A 199 -5.40 3.24 -14.06
N LEU A 200 -5.88 2.18 -13.42
CA LEU A 200 -5.55 1.81 -12.05
C LEU A 200 -5.32 0.30 -11.95
N VAL A 201 -4.20 -0.08 -11.36
CA VAL A 201 -3.91 -1.48 -11.02
C VAL A 201 -3.93 -1.63 -9.50
N LEU A 202 -4.72 -2.57 -9.02
CA LEU A 202 -4.89 -2.88 -7.60
C LEU A 202 -4.06 -4.13 -7.27
N ASP A 203 -3.14 -3.99 -6.35
CA ASP A 203 -2.32 -5.07 -5.80
C ASP A 203 -2.93 -5.46 -4.44
N VAL A 204 -3.84 -6.43 -4.45
CA VAL A 204 -4.60 -6.87 -3.28
C VAL A 204 -3.85 -8.01 -2.61
N LYS A 205 -3.16 -7.69 -1.52
CA LYS A 205 -2.38 -8.66 -0.75
C LYS A 205 -3.28 -9.61 0.04
N THR A 206 -2.92 -10.89 0.08
CA THR A 206 -3.56 -11.91 0.93
C THR A 206 -2.52 -12.83 1.57
N GLY A 207 -2.84 -13.41 2.71
CA GLY A 207 -1.92 -14.25 3.50
C GLY A 207 -1.58 -13.64 4.86
N ALA A 208 -0.69 -14.27 5.60
CA ALA A 208 -0.39 -13.95 7.00
C ALA A 208 0.03 -12.49 7.21
N GLY A 209 0.83 -11.91 6.29
CA GLY A 209 1.33 -10.53 6.39
C GLY A 209 0.42 -9.47 5.77
N ALA A 210 -0.76 -9.83 5.26
CA ALA A 210 -1.70 -8.93 4.63
C ALA A 210 -2.81 -8.50 5.60
N PHE A 211 -3.41 -7.34 5.30
CA PHE A 211 -4.62 -6.89 6.00
C PHE A 211 -5.80 -7.87 5.79
N MET A 212 -5.92 -8.42 4.57
CA MET A 212 -6.95 -9.39 4.20
C MET A 212 -6.29 -10.78 4.10
N SER A 213 -6.26 -11.53 5.22
CA SER A 213 -5.57 -12.83 5.27
C SER A 213 -6.30 -13.94 4.50
N ASP A 214 -7.63 -13.85 4.36
CA ASP A 214 -8.45 -14.82 3.63
C ASP A 214 -8.44 -14.50 2.12
N PRO A 215 -7.96 -15.43 1.24
CA PRO A 215 -7.92 -15.21 -0.20
C PRO A 215 -9.30 -14.94 -0.83
N ALA A 216 -10.37 -15.57 -0.33
CA ALA A 216 -11.72 -15.37 -0.86
C ALA A 216 -12.23 -13.95 -0.58
N LYS A 217 -11.99 -13.43 0.62
CA LYS A 217 -12.31 -12.04 0.99
C LYS A 217 -11.43 -11.04 0.25
N ALA A 218 -10.15 -11.35 0.02
CA ALA A 218 -9.25 -10.51 -0.78
C ALA A 218 -9.76 -10.41 -2.24
N ALA A 219 -10.17 -11.52 -2.82
CA ALA A 219 -10.77 -11.55 -4.17
C ALA A 219 -12.12 -10.80 -4.23
N GLU A 220 -12.96 -10.90 -3.20
CA GLU A 220 -14.20 -10.12 -3.09
C GLU A 220 -13.92 -8.62 -3.03
N LEU A 221 -12.96 -8.19 -2.21
CA LEU A 221 -12.52 -6.80 -2.14
C LEU A 221 -11.99 -6.33 -3.51
N ALA A 222 -11.17 -7.14 -4.16
CA ALA A 222 -10.60 -6.82 -5.47
C ALA A 222 -11.70 -6.63 -6.53
N ARG A 223 -12.68 -7.55 -6.62
CA ARG A 223 -13.83 -7.43 -7.54
C ARG A 223 -14.66 -6.19 -7.24
N THR A 224 -14.91 -5.89 -5.98
CA THR A 224 -15.64 -4.69 -5.56
C THR A 224 -14.93 -3.42 -6.02
N MET A 225 -13.61 -3.34 -5.82
CA MET A 225 -12.83 -2.18 -6.24
C MET A 225 -12.72 -2.05 -7.77
N VAL A 226 -12.56 -3.16 -8.50
CA VAL A 226 -12.56 -3.15 -9.98
C VAL A 226 -13.90 -2.63 -10.50
N ALA A 227 -15.03 -3.11 -9.95
CA ALA A 227 -16.36 -2.63 -10.33
C ALA A 227 -16.54 -1.13 -10.09
N LEU A 228 -16.06 -0.60 -8.93
CA LEU A 228 -16.11 0.83 -8.60
C LEU A 228 -15.29 1.68 -9.57
N GLY A 229 -14.08 1.26 -9.89
CA GLY A 229 -13.21 1.99 -10.82
C GLY A 229 -13.79 2.00 -12.24
N THR A 230 -14.26 0.86 -12.71
CA THR A 230 -14.92 0.71 -14.03
C THR A 230 -16.18 1.58 -14.12
N ALA A 231 -17.03 1.56 -13.10
CA ALA A 231 -18.22 2.42 -13.02
C ALA A 231 -17.89 3.92 -13.04
N ALA A 232 -16.70 4.30 -12.55
CA ALA A 232 -16.20 5.67 -12.60
C ALA A 232 -15.47 6.04 -13.91
N GLY A 233 -15.37 5.12 -14.87
CA GLY A 233 -14.70 5.32 -16.16
C GLY A 233 -13.17 5.15 -16.10
N VAL A 234 -12.63 4.62 -15.00
CA VAL A 234 -11.20 4.29 -14.84
C VAL A 234 -10.98 2.84 -15.26
N LYS A 235 -10.05 2.59 -16.18
CA LYS A 235 -9.66 1.24 -16.55
C LYS A 235 -8.97 0.54 -15.38
N THR A 236 -9.72 -0.27 -14.65
CA THR A 236 -9.27 -0.84 -13.39
C THR A 236 -9.09 -2.34 -13.50
N ARG A 237 -7.93 -2.83 -13.02
CA ARG A 237 -7.59 -4.24 -12.89
C ARG A 237 -7.10 -4.53 -11.48
N ALA A 238 -7.15 -5.79 -11.06
CA ALA A 238 -6.59 -6.21 -9.79
C ALA A 238 -5.80 -7.52 -9.94
N LEU A 239 -4.72 -7.60 -9.18
CA LEU A 239 -4.00 -8.84 -8.90
C LEU A 239 -4.17 -9.17 -7.42
N VAL A 240 -4.63 -10.37 -7.10
CA VAL A 240 -4.58 -10.92 -5.75
C VAL A 240 -3.21 -11.56 -5.58
N THR A 241 -2.41 -11.07 -4.66
CA THR A 241 -0.99 -11.45 -4.53
C THR A 241 -0.68 -12.01 -3.15
N ALA A 242 0.20 -13.02 -3.11
CA ALA A 242 0.59 -13.71 -1.87
C ALA A 242 1.44 -12.81 -0.94
N MET A 243 1.16 -12.86 0.36
CA MET A 243 1.90 -12.14 1.42
C MET A 243 2.08 -13.01 2.68
N ASP A 244 2.22 -14.31 2.52
CA ASP A 244 2.52 -15.22 3.64
C ASP A 244 3.96 -15.09 4.11
N VAL A 245 4.86 -14.75 3.18
CA VAL A 245 6.29 -14.49 3.40
C VAL A 245 6.57 -13.02 3.09
N PRO A 246 7.48 -12.33 3.80
CA PRO A 246 7.88 -10.97 3.45
C PRO A 246 8.34 -10.87 1.99
N LEU A 247 7.95 -9.80 1.30
CA LEU A 247 8.36 -9.56 -0.07
C LEU A 247 9.79 -9.01 -0.10
N GLY A 248 10.64 -9.60 -0.93
CA GLY A 248 12.07 -9.32 -0.94
C GLY A 248 12.79 -9.85 0.30
N LEU A 249 13.94 -9.30 0.59
CA LEU A 249 14.82 -9.69 1.70
C LEU A 249 14.88 -8.66 2.82
N THR A 250 14.12 -7.56 2.71
CA THR A 250 14.16 -6.48 3.72
C THR A 250 12.76 -6.03 4.14
N ALA A 251 12.62 -5.70 5.43
CA ALA A 251 11.47 -5.05 6.01
C ALA A 251 11.93 -3.89 6.90
N GLY A 252 11.69 -2.64 6.46
CA GLY A 252 12.17 -1.41 7.12
C GLY A 252 12.35 -0.29 6.11
N ASN A 253 12.56 0.96 6.56
CA ASN A 253 12.47 2.11 5.66
C ASN A 253 13.68 2.22 4.70
N ALA A 254 14.86 2.58 5.18
CA ALA A 254 16.08 2.71 4.38
C ALA A 254 16.53 1.37 3.76
N LEU A 255 16.29 0.27 4.46
CA LEU A 255 16.60 -1.08 3.96
C LEU A 255 15.82 -1.39 2.69
N GLU A 256 14.53 -1.06 2.67
CA GLU A 256 13.68 -1.30 1.50
C GLU A 256 13.96 -0.32 0.35
N VAL A 257 14.42 0.92 0.64
CA VAL A 257 14.92 1.84 -0.41
C VAL A 257 16.17 1.25 -1.07
N ARG A 258 17.14 0.74 -0.28
CA ARG A 258 18.35 0.11 -0.82
C ARG A 258 17.99 -1.05 -1.76
N GLU A 259 17.12 -1.95 -1.32
CA GLU A 259 16.68 -3.07 -2.12
C GLU A 259 15.92 -2.63 -3.40
N SER A 260 15.13 -1.58 -3.33
CA SER A 260 14.46 -0.99 -4.50
C SER A 260 15.45 -0.42 -5.51
N VAL A 261 16.51 0.22 -5.03
CA VAL A 261 17.60 0.72 -5.89
C VAL A 261 18.36 -0.44 -6.55
N GLU A 262 18.57 -1.55 -5.85
CA GLU A 262 19.15 -2.78 -6.43
C GLU A 262 18.28 -3.33 -7.57
N VAL A 263 16.96 -3.36 -7.40
CA VAL A 263 16.01 -3.75 -8.47
C VAL A 263 16.13 -2.83 -9.68
N LEU A 264 16.17 -1.52 -9.46
CA LEU A 264 16.33 -0.52 -10.54
C LEU A 264 17.69 -0.60 -11.23
N ALA A 265 18.71 -1.13 -10.54
CA ALA A 265 20.02 -1.40 -11.10
C ALA A 265 20.11 -2.74 -11.87
N GLY A 266 19.00 -3.45 -12.03
CA GLY A 266 18.92 -4.73 -12.74
C GLY A 266 19.26 -5.96 -11.90
N GLY A 267 19.32 -5.81 -10.57
CA GLY A 267 19.52 -6.87 -9.58
C GLY A 267 18.31 -7.04 -8.65
N GLY A 268 18.58 -7.31 -7.37
CA GLY A 268 17.57 -7.43 -6.32
C GLY A 268 16.89 -8.80 -6.23
N PRO A 269 16.00 -9.02 -5.24
CA PRO A 269 15.30 -10.28 -5.03
C PRO A 269 14.34 -10.60 -6.18
N ALA A 270 14.33 -11.87 -6.59
CA ALA A 270 13.57 -12.34 -7.75
C ALA A 270 12.06 -12.06 -7.64
N ASP A 271 11.48 -12.25 -6.46
CA ASP A 271 10.05 -11.99 -6.20
C ASP A 271 9.68 -10.50 -6.34
N VAL A 272 10.56 -9.59 -5.89
CA VAL A 272 10.35 -8.13 -6.06
C VAL A 272 10.45 -7.75 -7.52
N VAL A 273 11.46 -8.25 -8.24
CA VAL A 273 11.65 -8.00 -9.69
C VAL A 273 10.46 -8.51 -10.48
N GLU A 274 10.05 -9.78 -10.24
CA GLU A 274 8.93 -10.40 -10.93
C GLU A 274 7.63 -9.64 -10.73
N LEU A 275 7.26 -9.34 -9.48
CA LEU A 275 6.02 -8.63 -9.18
C LEU A 275 6.04 -7.19 -9.72
N THR A 276 7.18 -6.50 -9.68
CA THR A 276 7.35 -5.16 -10.24
C THR A 276 7.10 -5.17 -11.75
N ILE A 277 7.68 -6.12 -12.49
CA ILE A 277 7.48 -6.26 -13.94
C ILE A 277 6.04 -6.60 -14.27
N LEU A 278 5.42 -7.54 -13.54
CA LEU A 278 4.02 -7.94 -13.74
C LEU A 278 3.07 -6.75 -13.56
N LEU A 279 3.19 -6.03 -12.45
CA LEU A 279 2.36 -4.85 -12.19
C LEU A 279 2.61 -3.73 -13.19
N ALA A 280 3.86 -3.51 -13.64
CA ALA A 280 4.17 -2.54 -14.67
C ALA A 280 3.49 -2.90 -15.99
N ARG A 281 3.51 -4.17 -16.40
CA ARG A 281 2.82 -4.64 -17.62
C ARG A 281 1.31 -4.43 -17.53
N GLU A 282 0.70 -4.73 -16.38
CA GLU A 282 -0.73 -4.46 -16.16
C GLU A 282 -1.05 -2.96 -16.26
N MET A 283 -0.22 -2.08 -15.69
CA MET A 283 -0.41 -0.63 -15.78
C MET A 283 -0.27 -0.12 -17.23
N ILE A 284 0.74 -0.60 -17.94
CA ILE A 284 1.03 -0.24 -19.34
C ILE A 284 -0.13 -0.66 -20.24
N ASP A 285 -0.58 -1.91 -20.13
CA ASP A 285 -1.67 -2.43 -20.96
C ASP A 285 -3.00 -1.74 -20.63
N ALA A 286 -3.35 -1.58 -19.35
CA ALA A 286 -4.58 -0.90 -18.95
C ALA A 286 -4.63 0.57 -19.44
N ALA A 287 -3.51 1.29 -19.38
CA ALA A 287 -3.43 2.69 -19.82
C ALA A 287 -3.28 2.84 -21.35
N GLY A 288 -2.97 1.75 -22.08
CA GLY A 288 -2.65 1.80 -23.51
C GLY A 288 -1.33 2.53 -23.78
N ILE A 289 -0.36 2.39 -22.88
CA ILE A 289 0.98 2.97 -23.03
C ILE A 289 1.71 2.19 -24.14
N VAL A 290 2.22 2.92 -25.12
CA VAL A 290 3.05 2.36 -26.19
C VAL A 290 4.49 2.76 -25.92
N GLY A 291 5.35 1.78 -25.63
CA GLY A 291 6.74 2.06 -25.30
C GLY A 291 7.55 0.78 -25.10
N LYS A 292 8.58 0.90 -24.26
CA LYS A 292 9.53 -0.16 -23.96
C LYS A 292 8.90 -1.21 -23.03
N ASP A 293 9.29 -2.49 -23.14
CA ASP A 293 8.93 -3.50 -22.15
C ASP A 293 9.59 -3.19 -20.79
N PRO A 294 8.90 -3.38 -19.67
CA PRO A 294 9.45 -3.13 -18.33
C PRO A 294 10.75 -3.87 -18.03
N ALA A 295 10.89 -5.12 -18.48
CA ALA A 295 12.12 -5.88 -18.27
C ALA A 295 13.31 -5.28 -19.03
N ASP A 296 13.06 -4.72 -20.20
CA ASP A 296 14.11 -4.01 -20.98
C ASP A 296 14.49 -2.69 -20.29
N ALA A 297 13.52 -1.96 -19.75
CA ALA A 297 13.75 -0.70 -19.06
C ALA A 297 14.54 -0.86 -17.74
N LEU A 298 14.39 -2.00 -17.05
CA LEU A 298 15.26 -2.36 -15.91
C LEU A 298 16.68 -2.71 -16.40
N ARG A 299 16.79 -3.49 -17.48
CA ARG A 299 18.07 -4.00 -17.97
C ARG A 299 18.97 -2.92 -18.53
N ASP A 300 18.39 -1.92 -19.22
CA ASP A 300 19.17 -0.84 -19.87
C ASP A 300 19.40 0.37 -18.97
N GLY A 301 18.90 0.35 -17.72
CA GLY A 301 19.09 1.41 -16.74
C GLY A 301 18.14 2.61 -16.87
N SER A 302 17.23 2.64 -17.85
CA SER A 302 16.31 3.77 -18.03
C SER A 302 15.35 3.96 -16.85
N ALA A 303 14.96 2.88 -16.17
CA ALA A 303 14.16 2.96 -14.94
C ALA A 303 14.93 3.65 -13.80
N MET A 304 16.24 3.38 -13.65
CA MET A 304 17.11 4.03 -12.67
C MET A 304 17.25 5.53 -12.98
N ASP A 305 17.35 5.92 -14.24
CA ASP A 305 17.43 7.33 -14.63
C ASP A 305 16.15 8.09 -14.26
N HIS A 306 14.97 7.46 -14.43
CA HIS A 306 13.69 8.04 -13.98
C HIS A 306 13.61 8.15 -12.46
N TRP A 307 14.08 7.13 -11.72
CA TRP A 307 14.18 7.18 -10.26
C TRP A 307 15.02 8.37 -9.79
N ARG A 308 16.24 8.51 -10.31
CA ARG A 308 17.14 9.61 -9.92
C ARG A 308 16.53 10.99 -10.18
N ARG A 309 15.92 11.16 -11.36
CA ARG A 309 15.21 12.41 -11.68
C ARG A 309 14.05 12.69 -10.76
N MET A 310 13.20 11.68 -10.49
CA MET A 310 12.05 11.79 -9.59
C MET A 310 12.48 12.17 -8.17
N ILE A 311 13.47 11.47 -7.59
CA ILE A 311 13.98 11.76 -6.27
C ILE A 311 14.56 13.18 -6.19
N SER A 312 15.37 13.57 -7.16
CA SER A 312 15.97 14.92 -7.22
C SER A 312 14.91 16.03 -7.38
N ALA A 313 13.90 15.81 -8.22
CA ALA A 313 12.81 16.76 -8.43
C ALA A 313 11.98 17.01 -7.15
N GLN A 314 11.95 16.03 -6.24
CA GLN A 314 11.31 16.16 -4.93
C GLN A 314 12.26 16.60 -3.81
N GLY A 315 13.46 17.07 -4.16
CA GLY A 315 14.46 17.65 -3.24
C GLY A 315 15.41 16.63 -2.62
N GLY A 316 15.22 15.33 -2.89
CA GLY A 316 16.09 14.27 -2.37
C GLY A 316 17.42 14.16 -3.13
N ASN A 317 18.43 13.63 -2.45
CA ASN A 317 19.69 13.26 -3.09
C ASN A 317 19.72 11.74 -3.29
N PRO A 318 19.55 11.23 -4.53
CA PRO A 318 19.48 9.79 -4.80
C PRO A 318 20.82 9.06 -4.59
N ASP A 319 21.93 9.78 -4.52
CA ASP A 319 23.28 9.24 -4.35
C ASP A 319 23.79 9.41 -2.91
N ALA A 320 23.01 10.03 -2.01
CA ALA A 320 23.40 10.18 -0.62
C ALA A 320 23.35 8.84 0.13
N PRO A 321 24.27 8.61 1.07
CA PRO A 321 24.20 7.43 1.92
C PRO A 321 22.90 7.42 2.71
N LEU A 322 22.21 6.27 2.68
CA LEU A 322 21.00 6.05 3.45
C LEU A 322 21.33 5.88 4.96
N PRO A 323 20.42 6.26 5.85
CA PRO A 323 20.57 6.03 7.29
C PRO A 323 20.82 4.56 7.62
N VAL A 324 21.75 4.31 8.52
CA VAL A 324 22.10 2.98 9.05
C VAL A 324 21.82 2.99 10.56
N ALA A 325 21.23 1.92 11.07
CA ALA A 325 21.02 1.74 12.50
C ALA A 325 22.34 1.59 13.26
N LYS A 326 22.33 1.97 14.54
CA LYS A 326 23.53 1.93 15.41
C LYS A 326 23.85 0.52 15.91
N GLU A 327 22.80 -0.30 16.07
CA GLU A 327 22.89 -1.62 16.68
C GLU A 327 22.35 -2.68 15.74
N SER A 328 22.94 -3.88 15.80
CA SER A 328 22.47 -5.05 15.03
C SER A 328 22.49 -6.31 15.89
N HIS A 329 21.56 -7.23 15.59
CA HIS A 329 21.48 -8.54 16.24
C HIS A 329 21.13 -9.62 15.21
N GLN A 330 21.93 -10.71 15.17
CA GLN A 330 21.67 -11.85 14.28
C GLN A 330 20.78 -12.88 14.95
N VAL A 331 19.76 -13.33 14.25
CA VAL A 331 18.95 -14.50 14.58
C VAL A 331 19.47 -15.69 13.83
N LEU A 332 19.86 -16.74 14.55
CA LEU A 332 20.54 -17.93 14.00
C LEU A 332 19.59 -19.13 13.96
N ALA A 333 19.81 -20.03 13.01
CA ALA A 333 19.11 -21.30 12.90
C ALA A 333 19.39 -22.20 14.13
N THR A 334 18.32 -22.66 14.77
CA THR A 334 18.41 -23.53 15.96
C THR A 334 18.71 -24.99 15.62
N ASN A 335 18.41 -25.40 14.39
CA ASN A 335 18.62 -26.76 13.87
C ASN A 335 18.98 -26.71 12.38
N SER A 336 19.48 -27.82 11.84
CA SER A 336 19.71 -27.95 10.39
C SER A 336 18.45 -28.47 9.70
N GLY A 337 18.22 -28.05 8.45
CA GLY A 337 17.07 -28.49 7.64
C GLY A 337 16.64 -27.44 6.61
N THR A 338 15.59 -27.75 5.91
CA THR A 338 14.95 -26.80 4.99
C THR A 338 14.03 -25.86 5.78
N MET A 339 14.13 -24.56 5.54
CA MET A 339 13.14 -23.61 6.03
C MET A 339 11.82 -23.88 5.29
N THR A 340 10.80 -24.35 6.00
CA THR A 340 9.51 -24.71 5.41
C THR A 340 8.46 -23.59 5.51
N ALA A 341 8.63 -22.66 6.47
CA ALA A 341 7.75 -21.52 6.62
C ALA A 341 8.46 -20.30 7.22
N MET A 342 7.98 -19.13 6.88
CA MET A 342 8.30 -17.84 7.50
C MET A 342 7.03 -16.99 7.57
N ASP A 343 6.65 -16.56 8.76
CA ASP A 343 5.44 -15.78 9.01
C ASP A 343 5.70 -14.29 8.79
N ALA A 344 5.15 -13.74 7.71
CA ALA A 344 5.33 -12.34 7.34
C ALA A 344 4.79 -11.38 8.42
N MET A 345 3.66 -11.69 9.07
CA MET A 345 3.09 -10.84 10.13
C MET A 345 4.07 -10.70 11.31
N LYS A 346 4.64 -11.81 11.76
CA LYS A 346 5.61 -11.81 12.87
C LYS A 346 6.86 -11.02 12.52
N VAL A 347 7.36 -11.14 11.29
CA VAL A 347 8.49 -10.33 10.79
C VAL A 347 8.12 -8.85 10.74
N GLY A 348 6.93 -8.51 10.23
CA GLY A 348 6.44 -7.11 10.20
C GLY A 348 6.29 -6.49 11.59
N VAL A 349 5.73 -7.26 12.55
CA VAL A 349 5.61 -6.83 13.95
C VAL A 349 6.98 -6.64 14.59
N ALA A 350 7.94 -7.52 14.30
CA ALA A 350 9.30 -7.37 14.80
C ALA A 350 9.98 -6.11 14.22
N ALA A 351 9.87 -5.85 12.92
CA ALA A 351 10.38 -4.63 12.30
C ALA A 351 9.75 -3.37 12.91
N TRP A 352 8.44 -3.39 13.15
CA TRP A 352 7.76 -2.31 13.87
C TRP A 352 8.34 -2.09 15.28
N ARG A 353 8.51 -3.16 16.06
CA ARG A 353 9.06 -3.10 17.43
C ARG A 353 10.52 -2.61 17.47
N LEU A 354 11.29 -2.86 16.39
CA LEU A 354 12.65 -2.31 16.24
C LEU A 354 12.66 -0.80 15.99
N GLY A 355 11.53 -0.20 15.62
CA GLY A 355 11.41 1.24 15.38
C GLY A 355 11.18 1.61 13.92
N ALA A 356 11.05 0.64 13.00
CA ALA A 356 10.78 0.91 11.59
C ALA A 356 9.33 1.42 11.34
N GLY A 357 8.39 1.11 12.22
CA GLY A 357 7.01 1.59 12.15
C GLY A 357 6.63 2.43 13.37
N ARG A 358 5.45 3.05 13.33
CA ARG A 358 4.92 3.89 14.42
C ARG A 358 3.70 3.24 15.08
N SER A 359 3.53 3.53 16.38
CA SER A 359 2.37 3.06 17.17
C SER A 359 1.17 4.00 17.06
N ARG A 360 1.42 5.27 16.72
CA ARG A 360 0.39 6.32 16.59
C ARG A 360 0.78 7.35 15.54
N GLN A 361 -0.20 8.02 14.98
CA GLN A 361 0.03 9.09 14.00
C GLN A 361 0.95 10.18 14.58
N GLY A 362 1.88 10.70 13.76
CA GLY A 362 2.83 11.74 14.15
C GLY A 362 4.08 11.26 14.91
N GLU A 363 4.15 10.00 15.33
CA GLU A 363 5.35 9.43 15.92
C GLU A 363 6.46 9.29 14.86
N LYS A 364 7.70 9.62 15.24
CA LYS A 364 8.88 9.48 14.37
C LYS A 364 9.29 8.02 14.30
N VAL A 365 9.67 7.56 13.11
CA VAL A 365 10.27 6.24 12.88
C VAL A 365 11.79 6.33 12.83
N GLN A 366 12.47 5.23 13.13
CA GLN A 366 13.92 5.10 12.94
C GLN A 366 14.16 4.67 11.49
N ALA A 367 14.74 5.54 10.68
CA ALA A 367 14.93 5.32 9.26
C ALA A 367 15.83 4.10 8.94
N GLY A 368 16.84 3.84 9.77
CA GLY A 368 17.75 2.70 9.62
C GLY A 368 17.28 1.40 10.27
N ALA A 369 16.17 1.43 11.06
CA ALA A 369 15.66 0.24 11.73
C ALA A 369 14.92 -0.71 10.76
N GLY A 370 14.96 -2.00 11.09
CA GLY A 370 14.27 -3.02 10.30
C GLY A 370 14.92 -4.40 10.42
N ILE A 371 14.62 -5.24 9.44
CA ILE A 371 15.08 -6.62 9.34
C ILE A 371 15.63 -6.86 7.93
N GLU A 372 16.78 -7.50 7.85
CA GLU A 372 17.35 -8.08 6.63
C GLU A 372 17.32 -9.60 6.74
N LEU A 373 16.68 -10.27 5.79
CA LEU A 373 16.55 -11.72 5.71
C LEU A 373 17.73 -12.30 4.95
N HIS A 374 18.28 -13.40 5.46
CA HIS A 374 19.38 -14.14 4.82
C HIS A 374 18.92 -15.47 4.22
N ALA A 375 17.68 -15.87 4.52
CA ALA A 375 17.07 -17.09 3.98
C ALA A 375 15.55 -16.91 3.83
N LYS A 376 14.98 -17.69 2.93
CA LYS A 376 13.54 -17.77 2.66
C LYS A 376 13.04 -19.23 2.66
N PRO A 377 11.72 -19.48 2.73
CA PRO A 377 11.19 -20.83 2.56
C PRO A 377 11.69 -21.49 1.28
N GLY A 378 12.23 -22.71 1.45
CA GLY A 378 12.91 -23.49 0.42
C GLY A 378 14.44 -23.53 0.55
N ASP A 379 15.03 -22.62 1.33
CA ASP A 379 16.48 -22.64 1.57
C ASP A 379 16.87 -23.67 2.63
N TYR A 380 17.97 -24.38 2.42
CA TYR A 380 18.56 -25.28 3.40
C TYR A 380 19.49 -24.52 4.33
N LEU A 381 19.31 -24.69 5.63
CA LEU A 381 20.09 -24.04 6.67
C LEU A 381 20.83 -25.09 7.49
N THR A 382 22.07 -24.80 7.91
CA THR A 382 22.78 -25.53 8.95
C THR A 382 22.56 -24.86 10.28
N GLN A 383 22.56 -25.61 11.38
CA GLN A 383 22.49 -25.04 12.74
C GLN A 383 23.55 -23.96 12.91
N GLY A 384 23.17 -22.80 13.43
CA GLY A 384 24.03 -21.63 13.59
C GLY A 384 24.15 -20.71 12.37
N SER A 385 23.57 -21.07 11.20
CA SER A 385 23.49 -20.15 10.05
C SER A 385 22.61 -18.95 10.36
N PRO A 386 22.96 -17.74 9.90
CA PRO A 386 22.10 -16.57 10.07
C PRO A 386 20.80 -16.71 9.25
N ILE A 387 19.66 -16.49 9.90
CA ILE A 387 18.34 -16.45 9.27
C ILE A 387 18.01 -15.01 8.89
N MET A 388 18.26 -14.08 9.81
CA MET A 388 18.01 -12.66 9.62
C MET A 388 18.89 -11.81 10.54
N THR A 389 19.08 -10.55 10.17
CA THR A 389 19.71 -9.51 11.00
C THR A 389 18.68 -8.45 11.36
N LEU A 390 18.55 -8.13 12.63
CA LEU A 390 17.71 -7.09 13.19
C LEU A 390 18.52 -5.81 13.35
N PHE A 391 17.92 -4.65 13.03
CA PHE A 391 18.57 -3.34 13.11
C PHE A 391 17.73 -2.34 13.91
N THR A 392 18.35 -1.60 14.83
CA THR A 392 17.69 -0.53 15.61
C THR A 392 18.71 0.50 16.12
N ASP A 393 18.26 1.70 16.46
CA ASP A 393 19.11 2.68 17.16
C ASP A 393 19.11 2.46 18.68
N GLU A 394 18.28 1.55 19.22
CA GLU A 394 18.03 1.35 20.64
C GLU A 394 18.08 -0.14 21.00
N ALA A 395 19.23 -0.64 21.47
CA ALA A 395 19.44 -2.05 21.82
C ALA A 395 18.31 -2.71 22.66
N PRO A 396 17.65 -2.03 23.64
CA PRO A 396 16.53 -2.63 24.38
C PRO A 396 15.33 -3.05 23.54
N ARG A 397 15.21 -2.57 22.29
CA ARG A 397 14.13 -2.97 21.38
C ARG A 397 14.29 -4.41 20.85
N PHE A 398 15.51 -4.97 20.90
CA PHE A 398 15.73 -6.35 20.44
C PHE A 398 14.89 -7.37 21.23
N GLU A 399 14.77 -7.24 22.54
CA GLU A 399 13.98 -8.17 23.36
C GLU A 399 12.52 -8.28 22.86
N ARG A 400 11.88 -7.14 22.62
CA ARG A 400 10.49 -7.10 22.14
C ARG A 400 10.36 -7.59 20.70
N ALA A 401 11.36 -7.36 19.87
CA ALA A 401 11.38 -7.83 18.49
C ALA A 401 11.59 -9.36 18.43
N LEU A 402 12.51 -9.91 19.22
CA LEU A 402 12.76 -11.34 19.35
C LEU A 402 11.51 -12.08 19.86
N SER A 403 10.81 -11.54 20.85
CA SER A 403 9.54 -12.09 21.33
C SER A 403 8.48 -12.12 20.21
N ALA A 404 8.46 -11.14 19.28
CA ALA A 404 7.54 -11.19 18.13
C ALA A 404 7.91 -12.27 17.11
N LEU A 405 9.19 -12.61 17.02
CA LEU A 405 9.71 -13.62 16.09
C LEU A 405 9.59 -15.06 16.62
N GLU A 406 9.13 -15.29 17.83
CA GLU A 406 8.91 -16.64 18.37
C GLU A 406 7.99 -17.45 17.45
N GLY A 407 8.49 -18.58 16.92
CA GLY A 407 7.78 -19.42 15.95
C GLY A 407 7.50 -18.75 14.61
N ALA A 408 8.24 -17.68 14.25
CA ALA A 408 8.12 -17.06 12.93
C ALA A 408 8.73 -17.90 11.81
N VAL A 409 9.73 -18.73 12.13
CA VAL A 409 10.46 -19.57 11.18
C VAL A 409 10.33 -21.02 11.58
N ILE A 410 10.07 -21.89 10.61
CA ILE A 410 10.01 -23.34 10.79
C ILE A 410 11.08 -23.97 9.91
N ILE A 411 12.00 -24.74 10.53
CA ILE A 411 13.07 -25.48 9.85
C ILE A 411 12.86 -26.96 10.12
N VAL A 412 12.78 -27.77 9.06
CA VAL A 412 12.51 -29.21 9.14
C VAL A 412 13.58 -30.00 8.37
N GLU A 413 14.19 -31.00 8.99
CA GLU A 413 15.10 -31.91 8.30
C GLU A 413 14.34 -32.68 7.22
N GLY A 414 14.83 -32.64 5.98
CA GLY A 414 14.16 -33.28 4.84
C GLY A 414 12.83 -32.61 4.45
N GLY A 415 12.51 -31.42 5.00
CA GLY A 415 11.29 -30.68 4.70
C GLY A 415 11.23 -30.21 3.24
N THR A 416 10.01 -30.14 2.72
CA THR A 416 9.69 -29.61 1.38
C THR A 416 8.77 -28.41 1.50
N VAL A 417 8.78 -27.53 0.50
CA VAL A 417 7.95 -26.31 0.46
C VAL A 417 7.15 -26.29 -0.84
N ASP A 418 5.84 -26.21 -0.70
CA ASP A 418 4.97 -25.86 -1.82
C ASP A 418 4.95 -24.34 -1.95
N ARG A 419 5.68 -23.82 -2.95
CA ARG A 419 5.70 -22.36 -3.20
C ARG A 419 4.38 -21.92 -3.83
N LEU A 420 3.65 -21.06 -3.15
CA LEU A 420 2.53 -20.36 -3.76
C LEU A 420 3.04 -19.43 -4.87
N PRO A 421 2.29 -19.31 -5.99
CA PRO A 421 2.62 -18.28 -6.98
C PRO A 421 2.48 -16.89 -6.37
N LEU A 422 3.25 -15.92 -6.86
CA LEU A 422 3.15 -14.52 -6.41
C LEU A 422 1.77 -13.94 -6.69
N VAL A 423 1.19 -14.27 -7.85
CA VAL A 423 -0.17 -13.86 -8.25
C VAL A 423 -1.08 -15.07 -8.18
N LEU A 424 -2.09 -15.00 -7.30
CA LEU A 424 -3.09 -16.04 -7.09
C LEU A 424 -4.28 -15.91 -8.04
N GLU A 425 -4.70 -14.68 -8.32
CA GLU A 425 -5.83 -14.39 -9.20
C GLU A 425 -5.63 -13.04 -9.90
N ARG A 426 -6.03 -12.96 -11.17
CA ARG A 426 -6.11 -11.72 -11.94
C ARG A 426 -7.58 -11.41 -12.21
N ILE A 427 -8.01 -10.19 -11.90
CA ILE A 427 -9.39 -9.74 -11.99
C ILE A 427 -9.46 -8.50 -12.86
N GLU A 428 -10.30 -8.52 -13.85
CA GLU A 428 -10.66 -7.38 -14.71
C GLU A 428 -12.18 -7.30 -14.88
N ALA A 429 -12.68 -6.18 -15.42
CA ALA A 429 -14.12 -5.91 -15.57
C ALA A 429 -14.79 -6.79 -16.63
#